data_a97d1194729d4d2aff7c37d34c07ea24
#
_entry.id   a97d1194729d4d2aff7c37d34c07ea24
#
_cell.length_a   1.000
_cell.length_b   1.000
_cell.length_c   1.000
_cell.angle_alpha   90.00
_cell.angle_beta   90.00
_cell.angle_gamma   90.00
#
_symmetry.space_group_name_H-M   'P 1'
#
loop_
_entity.id
_entity.type
_entity.pdbx_description
1 polymer ?
#
loop_
_entity_poly.entity_id
_entity_poly.type
_entity_poly.pdbx_seq_one_letter_code
_entity_poly.pdbx_strand_id
1 'polypeptide(L)'
;MTEQYQVTIQSQMGPREGVLTLSYQGSYITGSLDLVGYVNTVQGVLAEDGTLHLFHPIQTAVSTIPCETVLNLRAGNLRGTSTSKSARMRWEGTLIHPEAQEESAL
;
A
#
# COMPACT_ATOMS: atom_id res chain seq x y z
N MET A 1 -8.67 8.24 10.99
CA MET A 1 -8.18 8.91 9.78
C MET A 1 -7.85 7.87 8.72
N THR A 2 -8.30 8.08 7.50
CA THR A 2 -8.10 7.15 6.39
C THR A 2 -7.48 7.87 5.21
N GLU A 3 -6.46 7.26 4.62
CA GLU A 3 -5.77 7.78 3.45
C GLU A 3 -5.75 6.75 2.36
N GLN A 4 -5.82 7.21 1.11
CA GLN A 4 -5.71 6.33 -0.04
C GLN A 4 -4.56 6.77 -0.93
N TYR A 5 -3.85 5.80 -1.46
CA TYR A 5 -2.71 6.01 -2.34
C TYR A 5 -2.90 5.22 -3.62
N GLN A 6 -2.64 5.88 -4.75
CA GLN A 6 -2.47 5.17 -6.01
C GLN A 6 -1.05 4.62 -6.01
N VAL A 7 -0.89 3.30 -6.09
CA VAL A 7 0.41 2.66 -5.98
C VAL A 7 0.75 1.86 -7.24
N THR A 8 2.05 1.78 -7.51
CA THR A 8 2.59 0.89 -8.52
C THR A 8 3.64 0.01 -7.87
N ILE A 9 3.47 -1.29 -8.02
CA ILE A 9 4.37 -2.30 -7.46
C ILE A 9 5.10 -2.96 -8.62
N GLN A 10 6.44 -2.92 -8.58
CA GLN A 10 7.26 -3.54 -9.61
C GLN A 10 7.42 -5.03 -9.29
N SER A 11 6.66 -5.86 -9.97
CA SER A 11 6.74 -7.30 -9.81
C SER A 11 7.62 -7.92 -10.89
N GLN A 12 7.94 -9.20 -10.73
CA GLN A 12 8.71 -9.94 -11.74
C GLN A 12 7.99 -10.03 -13.09
N MET A 13 6.66 -9.91 -13.05
CA MET A 13 5.83 -9.95 -14.27
C MET A 13 5.51 -8.56 -14.80
N GLY A 14 6.22 -7.52 -14.31
CA GLY A 14 6.01 -6.15 -14.71
C GLY A 14 5.27 -5.34 -13.64
N PRO A 15 5.00 -4.06 -13.93
CA PRO A 15 4.34 -3.20 -12.96
C PRO A 15 2.89 -3.60 -12.73
N ARG A 16 2.44 -3.49 -11.47
CA ARG A 16 1.07 -3.72 -11.05
C ARG A 16 0.56 -2.47 -10.37
N GLU A 17 -0.58 -1.99 -10.82
CA GLU A 17 -1.18 -0.79 -10.25
C GLU A 17 -2.33 -1.16 -9.34
N GLY A 18 -2.49 -0.39 -8.27
CA GLY A 18 -3.58 -0.62 -7.33
C GLY A 18 -3.83 0.57 -6.44
N VAL A 19 -4.72 0.37 -5.47
CA VAL A 19 -5.07 1.39 -4.48
C VAL A 19 -4.80 0.83 -3.09
N LEU A 20 -3.97 1.54 -2.34
CA LEU A 20 -3.68 1.21 -0.95
C LEU A 20 -4.50 2.13 -0.07
N THR A 21 -5.35 1.55 0.79
CA THR A 21 -6.14 2.30 1.76
C THR A 21 -5.59 2.01 3.14
N LEU A 22 -5.27 3.06 3.89
CA LEU A 22 -4.70 2.94 5.24
C LEU A 22 -5.54 3.70 6.24
N SER A 23 -5.82 3.06 7.37
CA SER A 23 -6.50 3.67 8.51
C SER A 23 -5.59 3.59 9.73
N TYR A 24 -5.47 4.70 10.43
CA TYR A 24 -4.55 4.82 11.57
C TYR A 24 -5.33 4.89 12.88
N GLN A 25 -4.88 4.11 13.86
CA GLN A 25 -5.35 4.21 15.26
C GLN A 25 -4.10 4.27 16.12
N GLY A 26 -3.67 5.49 16.46
CA GLY A 26 -2.36 5.68 17.08
C GLY A 26 -1.27 5.23 16.14
N SER A 27 -0.42 4.31 16.58
CA SER A 27 0.62 3.73 15.74
C SER A 27 0.17 2.46 15.01
N TYR A 28 -1.06 2.01 15.24
CA TYR A 28 -1.57 0.80 14.61
C TYR A 28 -2.21 1.12 13.27
N ILE A 29 -1.95 0.30 12.26
CA ILE A 29 -2.43 0.52 10.90
C ILE A 29 -3.24 -0.68 10.45
N THR A 30 -4.40 -0.40 9.87
CA THR A 30 -5.20 -1.40 9.17
C THR A 30 -5.59 -0.84 7.81
N GLY A 31 -5.97 -1.70 6.89
CA GLY A 31 -6.40 -1.24 5.59
C GLY A 31 -6.53 -2.34 4.57
N SER A 32 -6.43 -1.95 3.33
CA SER A 32 -6.55 -2.87 2.22
C SER A 32 -5.67 -2.45 1.05
N LEU A 33 -5.25 -3.44 0.28
CA LEU A 33 -4.55 -3.24 -0.98
C LEU A 33 -5.40 -3.88 -2.07
N ASP A 34 -6.01 -3.04 -2.90
CA ASP A 34 -6.76 -3.50 -4.07
C ASP A 34 -5.79 -3.51 -5.25
N LEU A 35 -5.41 -4.70 -5.68
CA LEU A 35 -4.40 -4.90 -6.69
C LEU A 35 -4.96 -5.79 -7.78
N VAL A 36 -5.22 -5.21 -8.96
CA VAL A 36 -5.71 -5.93 -10.14
C VAL A 36 -6.97 -6.75 -9.84
N GLY A 37 -7.91 -6.13 -9.08
CA GLY A 37 -9.18 -6.78 -8.74
C GLY A 37 -9.17 -7.70 -7.54
N TYR A 38 -8.01 -7.89 -6.90
CA TYR A 38 -7.92 -8.66 -5.65
C TYR A 38 -7.71 -7.70 -4.49
N VAL A 39 -8.60 -7.77 -3.50
CA VAL A 39 -8.52 -6.94 -2.30
C VAL A 39 -7.82 -7.74 -1.20
N ASN A 40 -6.67 -7.24 -0.77
CA ASN A 40 -5.86 -7.86 0.26
C ASN A 40 -5.92 -7.05 1.54
N THR A 41 -6.11 -7.72 2.68
CA THR A 41 -6.12 -7.06 3.98
C THR A 41 -4.70 -6.68 4.38
N VAL A 42 -4.53 -5.45 4.85
CA VAL A 42 -3.23 -4.92 5.28
C VAL A 42 -3.32 -4.57 6.76
N GLN A 43 -2.26 -4.90 7.51
CA GLN A 43 -2.12 -4.47 8.89
C GLN A 43 -0.65 -4.22 9.20
N GLY A 44 -0.40 -3.37 10.18
CA GLY A 44 0.96 -3.02 10.50
C GLY A 44 1.08 -1.94 11.54
N VAL A 45 2.24 -1.33 11.60
CA VAL A 45 2.55 -0.30 12.59
C VAL A 45 3.29 0.87 11.94
N LEU A 46 3.07 2.05 12.52
CA LEU A 46 3.83 3.25 12.20
C LEU A 46 4.99 3.32 13.18
N ALA A 47 6.21 3.26 12.67
CA ALA A 47 7.41 3.32 13.48
C ALA A 47 7.70 4.75 13.92
N GLU A 48 8.55 4.91 14.94
CA GLU A 48 8.90 6.22 15.47
C GLU A 48 9.60 7.12 14.44
N ASP A 49 10.32 6.52 13.52
CA ASP A 49 11.00 7.26 12.46
C ASP A 49 10.07 7.66 11.29
N GLY A 50 8.79 7.32 11.39
CA GLY A 50 7.80 7.66 10.37
C GLY A 50 7.62 6.63 9.28
N THR A 51 8.36 5.52 9.30
CA THR A 51 8.18 4.45 8.31
C THR A 51 6.96 3.61 8.66
N LEU A 52 6.31 3.08 7.63
CA LEU A 52 5.19 2.16 7.78
C LEU A 52 5.71 0.74 7.59
N HIS A 53 5.46 -0.13 8.58
CA HIS A 53 5.80 -1.54 8.49
C HIS A 53 4.50 -2.33 8.34
N LEU A 54 4.25 -2.86 7.16
CA LEU A 54 3.00 -3.50 6.81
C LEU A 54 3.19 -5.00 6.59
N PHE A 55 2.19 -5.77 6.99
CA PHE A 55 2.13 -7.21 6.75
C PHE A 55 0.85 -7.49 5.99
N HIS A 56 0.99 -8.13 4.83
CA HIS A 56 -0.16 -8.39 3.99
C HIS A 56 0.17 -9.49 2.97
N PRO A 57 -0.84 -10.23 2.52
CA PRO A 57 -0.65 -11.08 1.35
C PRO A 57 -0.69 -10.26 0.07
N ILE A 58 -0.19 -10.84 -1.00
CA ILE A 58 -0.49 -10.39 -2.36
C ILE A 58 -1.11 -11.59 -3.06
N GLN A 59 -2.38 -11.47 -3.37
CA GLN A 59 -3.12 -12.54 -4.04
C GLN A 59 -3.05 -12.36 -5.55
N THR A 60 -2.73 -13.45 -6.24
CA THR A 60 -2.73 -13.51 -7.69
C THR A 60 -3.69 -14.62 -8.13
N ALA A 61 -3.86 -14.77 -9.44
CA ALA A 61 -4.72 -15.83 -9.97
C ALA A 61 -4.24 -17.23 -9.62
N VAL A 62 -2.95 -17.40 -9.32
CA VAL A 62 -2.35 -18.72 -9.10
C VAL A 62 -1.80 -18.94 -7.69
N SER A 63 -1.67 -17.89 -6.88
CA SER A 63 -1.07 -18.02 -5.56
C SER A 63 -1.40 -16.85 -4.65
N THR A 64 -1.11 -17.05 -3.36
CA THR A 64 -1.15 -15.99 -2.35
C THR A 64 0.21 -15.93 -1.70
N ILE A 65 0.84 -14.76 -1.75
CA ILE A 65 2.23 -14.56 -1.29
C ILE A 65 2.23 -13.65 -0.07
N PRO A 66 2.62 -14.14 1.12
CA PRO A 66 2.74 -13.27 2.28
C PRO A 66 3.95 -12.34 2.12
N CYS A 67 3.75 -11.06 2.42
CA CYS A 67 4.76 -10.03 2.25
C CYS A 67 4.92 -9.18 3.49
N GLU A 68 6.13 -8.69 3.70
CA GLU A 68 6.44 -7.60 4.60
C GLU A 68 6.80 -6.39 3.76
N THR A 69 6.18 -5.25 4.05
CA THR A 69 6.38 -4.05 3.26
C THR A 69 6.79 -2.90 4.16
N VAL A 70 7.85 -2.22 3.78
CA VAL A 70 8.32 -1.03 4.49
C VAL A 70 8.16 0.16 3.55
N LEU A 71 7.39 1.14 3.97
CA LEU A 71 7.09 2.31 3.15
C LEU A 71 7.50 3.59 3.85
N ASN A 72 7.97 4.54 3.07
CA ASN A 72 8.25 5.91 3.50
C ASN A 72 7.25 6.84 2.83
N LEU A 73 6.67 7.74 3.62
CA LEU A 73 5.76 8.77 3.13
C LEU A 73 6.45 10.11 3.22
N ARG A 74 6.44 10.88 2.13
CA ARG A 74 7.02 12.21 2.11
C ARG A 74 6.23 13.09 1.15
N ALA A 75 5.58 14.13 1.70
CA ALA A 75 4.87 15.12 0.89
C ALA A 75 3.86 14.49 -0.07
N GLY A 76 3.11 13.49 0.37
CA GLY A 76 2.12 12.81 -0.45
C GLY A 76 2.65 11.72 -1.37
N ASN A 77 3.97 11.51 -1.37
CA ASN A 77 4.59 10.44 -2.14
C ASN A 77 4.92 9.26 -1.24
N LEU A 78 4.76 8.07 -1.79
CA LEU A 78 4.99 6.82 -1.09
C LEU A 78 6.05 6.04 -1.84
N ARG A 79 7.05 5.55 -1.12
CA ARG A 79 8.09 4.68 -1.68
C ARG A 79 8.47 3.62 -0.68
N GLY A 80 8.81 2.45 -1.18
CA GLY A 80 9.27 1.39 -0.31
C GLY A 80 9.49 0.08 -1.03
N THR A 81 9.54 -0.98 -0.24
CA THR A 81 9.86 -2.30 -0.75
C THR A 81 9.05 -3.35 -0.01
N SER A 82 8.50 -4.29 -0.76
CA SER A 82 7.92 -5.52 -0.24
C SER A 82 8.94 -6.63 -0.35
N THR A 83 9.01 -7.46 0.68
CA THR A 83 9.87 -8.65 0.70
C THR A 83 9.03 -9.88 0.98
N SER A 84 9.20 -10.90 0.16
CA SER A 84 8.61 -12.22 0.36
C SER A 84 9.74 -13.25 0.37
N LYS A 85 9.41 -14.54 0.51
CA LYS A 85 10.43 -15.60 0.50
C LYS A 85 11.25 -15.65 -0.79
N SER A 86 10.63 -15.28 -1.92
CA SER A 86 11.25 -15.49 -3.22
C SER A 86 11.47 -14.22 -4.02
N ALA A 87 10.97 -13.06 -3.53
CA ALA A 87 11.00 -11.85 -4.33
C ALA A 87 11.09 -10.60 -3.48
N ARG A 88 11.60 -9.55 -4.11
CA ARG A 88 11.62 -8.20 -3.55
C ARG A 88 10.98 -7.30 -4.61
N MET A 89 10.03 -6.47 -4.18
CA MET A 89 9.28 -5.61 -5.10
C MET A 89 9.33 -4.18 -4.62
N ARG A 90 9.59 -3.27 -5.55
CA ARG A 90 9.65 -1.85 -5.25
C ARG A 90 8.25 -1.24 -5.39
N TRP A 91 7.91 -0.33 -4.49
CA TRP A 91 6.65 0.38 -4.47
C TRP A 91 6.87 1.86 -4.72
N GLU A 92 5.98 2.46 -5.48
CA GLU A 92 5.88 3.89 -5.64
C GLU A 92 4.40 4.25 -5.63
N GLY A 93 4.07 5.42 -5.07
CA GLY A 93 2.68 5.82 -5.05
C GLY A 93 2.51 7.28 -4.73
N THR A 94 1.27 7.75 -4.91
CA THR A 94 0.88 9.12 -4.62
C THR A 94 -0.43 9.13 -3.88
N LEU A 95 -0.56 10.09 -2.96
CA LEU A 95 -1.77 10.29 -2.19
C LEU A 95 -2.91 10.74 -3.09
N ILE A 96 -4.06 10.09 -2.93
CA ILE A 96 -5.29 10.52 -3.60
C ILE A 96 -5.91 11.59 -2.72
N HIS A 97 -5.99 12.83 -3.23
CA HIS A 97 -6.45 13.97 -2.44
C HIS A 97 -7.97 13.97 -2.30
N PRO A 98 -8.48 13.97 -1.06
CA PRO A 98 -9.94 14.02 -0.84
C PRO A 98 -10.60 15.27 -1.43
N GLU A 99 -9.88 16.38 -1.48
CA GLU A 99 -10.44 17.63 -2.01
C GLU A 99 -10.87 17.50 -3.47
N ALA A 100 -10.13 16.74 -4.27
CA ALA A 100 -10.48 16.52 -5.68
C ALA A 100 -11.81 15.75 -5.79
N GLN A 101 -12.06 14.83 -4.87
CA GLN A 101 -13.30 14.07 -4.83
C GLN A 101 -14.49 14.94 -4.38
N GLU A 102 -14.26 15.81 -3.41
CA GLU A 102 -15.29 16.73 -2.94
C GLU A 102 -15.69 17.71 -4.02
N GLU A 103 -14.76 18.26 -4.74
CA GLU A 103 -15.04 19.16 -5.85
C GLU A 103 -15.87 18.48 -6.93
N SER A 104 -15.58 17.24 -7.23
CA SER A 104 -16.33 16.52 -8.26
C SER A 104 -17.75 16.18 -7.82
N ALA A 105 -18.04 16.21 -6.52
CA ALA A 105 -19.38 15.98 -6.00
C ALA A 105 -20.27 17.21 -6.08
N LEU A 106 -19.69 18.36 -6.32
CA LEU A 106 -20.44 19.60 -6.47
C LEU A 106 -20.83 19.83 -7.91
#